data_d36533902d2374003f75cf806b7a94ab
#
_entry.id   d36533902d2374003f75cf806b7a94ab
#
_cell.length_a   1.000
_cell.length_b   1.000
_cell.length_c   1.000
_cell.angle_alpha   90.00
_cell.angle_beta   90.00
_cell.angle_gamma   90.00
#
_symmetry.space_group_name_H-M   'P 1'
#
loop_
_entity.id
_entity.type
_entity.pdbx_description
1 polymer ?
#
loop_
_entity_poly.entity_id
_entity_poly.type
_entity_poly.pdbx_seq_one_letter_code
_entity_poly.pdbx_strand_id
1 'polypeptide(L)'
;MTLKIEDIKVKGYERVVHATNETTKLDCILAIHNTKLGPALGGVRSWEYNSLEDQKRDALRLSEAMTLKNSACGINFGGGKASINLNNIKKTPELYQSYAEAVEVLNGRYFTAGDVNTFKEDLIQCSKVSKYVYGINVETSGPTSRGLFFAMKATNNFIYSIDDLKNVHVAISGVGKVGGKLAKLLV
;
A
#
# COMPACT_ATOMS: atom_id res chain seq x y z
N MET A 1 23.43 -4.50 15.13
CA MET A 1 23.77 -3.65 13.97
C MET A 1 22.64 -2.68 13.73
N THR A 2 22.96 -1.47 13.30
CA THR A 2 22.05 -0.33 13.28
C THR A 2 21.28 -0.27 11.95
N LEU A 3 20.06 0.25 11.96
CA LEU A 3 19.31 0.61 10.78
C LEU A 3 20.13 1.61 9.95
N LYS A 4 20.34 1.32 8.68
CA LYS A 4 21.04 2.18 7.73
C LYS A 4 20.01 2.84 6.80
N ILE A 5 20.09 4.15 6.64
CA ILE A 5 19.19 4.95 5.80
C ILE A 5 20.02 5.64 4.74
N GLU A 6 19.62 5.48 3.49
CA GLU A 6 20.24 6.14 2.33
C GLU A 6 19.17 6.90 1.55
N ASP A 7 19.37 8.21 1.37
CA ASP A 7 18.48 9.05 0.57
C ASP A 7 18.80 8.87 -0.94
N ILE A 8 17.79 8.52 -1.72
CA ILE A 8 17.87 8.37 -3.18
C ILE A 8 17.21 9.58 -3.83
N LYS A 9 17.98 10.36 -4.61
CA LYS A 9 17.42 11.48 -5.36
C LYS A 9 16.62 10.98 -6.56
N VAL A 10 15.32 11.29 -6.59
CA VAL A 10 14.41 10.95 -7.69
C VAL A 10 13.66 12.22 -8.11
N LYS A 11 13.74 12.58 -9.39
CA LYS A 11 13.02 13.75 -9.91
C LYS A 11 11.51 13.55 -9.79
N GLY A 12 10.80 14.53 -9.25
CA GLY A 12 9.34 14.49 -9.07
C GLY A 12 8.88 13.90 -7.74
N TYR A 13 9.79 13.46 -6.88
CA TYR A 13 9.51 12.93 -5.55
C TYR A 13 10.11 13.81 -4.47
N GLU A 14 9.38 13.99 -3.37
CA GLU A 14 9.86 14.82 -2.26
C GLU A 14 10.95 14.13 -1.45
N ARG A 15 10.82 12.81 -1.25
CA ARG A 15 11.86 12.01 -0.59
C ARG A 15 11.71 10.54 -0.96
N VAL A 16 12.82 9.90 -1.25
CA VAL A 16 12.90 8.44 -1.42
C VAL A 16 14.08 7.96 -0.58
N VAL A 17 13.85 6.97 0.25
CA VAL A 17 14.89 6.37 1.09
C VAL A 17 14.98 4.86 0.87
N HIS A 18 16.20 4.36 0.88
CA HIS A 18 16.51 2.94 1.01
C HIS A 18 16.94 2.66 2.45
N ALA A 19 16.16 1.85 3.14
CA ALA A 19 16.40 1.46 4.52
C ALA A 19 16.82 0.00 4.58
N THR A 20 17.96 -0.28 5.20
CA THR A 20 18.49 -1.65 5.33
C THR A 20 18.89 -1.96 6.78
N ASN A 21 18.74 -3.22 7.18
CA ASN A 21 19.23 -3.73 8.46
C ASN A 21 19.69 -5.18 8.30
N GLU A 22 20.98 -5.42 8.41
CA GLU A 22 21.58 -6.75 8.20
C GLU A 22 21.10 -7.79 9.22
N THR A 23 20.82 -7.37 10.46
CA THR A 23 20.39 -8.27 11.54
C THR A 23 18.98 -8.78 11.30
N THR A 24 18.05 -7.87 10.97
CA THR A 24 16.64 -8.20 10.73
C THR A 24 16.37 -8.57 9.27
N LYS A 25 17.38 -8.46 8.40
CA LYS A 25 17.29 -8.66 6.94
C LYS A 25 16.34 -7.67 6.26
N LEU A 26 16.13 -6.50 6.86
CA LEU A 26 15.33 -5.45 6.23
C LEU A 26 16.03 -4.95 4.96
N ASP A 27 15.28 -4.94 3.87
CA ASP A 27 15.58 -4.26 2.61
C ASP A 27 14.30 -3.58 2.17
N CYS A 28 14.21 -2.25 2.34
CA CYS A 28 13.00 -1.49 2.19
C CYS A 28 13.22 -0.19 1.44
N ILE A 29 12.36 0.10 0.47
CA ILE A 29 12.24 1.42 -0.15
C ILE A 29 11.00 2.12 0.42
N LEU A 30 11.17 3.36 0.90
CA LEU A 30 10.07 4.26 1.28
C LEU A 30 10.08 5.45 0.33
N ALA A 31 8.99 5.68 -0.38
CA ALA A 31 8.84 6.77 -1.34
C ALA A 31 7.73 7.73 -0.89
N ILE A 32 8.07 8.99 -0.70
CA ILE A 32 7.15 10.11 -0.55
C ILE A 32 7.09 10.84 -1.90
N HIS A 33 5.97 10.68 -2.61
CA HIS A 33 5.77 11.38 -3.87
C HIS A 33 5.39 12.84 -3.62
N ASN A 34 4.37 13.09 -2.79
CA ASN A 34 3.85 14.44 -2.60
C ASN A 34 3.18 14.58 -1.22
N THR A 35 3.37 15.73 -0.56
CA THR A 35 2.75 16.06 0.75
C THR A 35 1.96 17.38 0.72
N LYS A 36 1.58 17.91 -0.46
CA LYS A 36 0.86 19.19 -0.57
C LYS A 36 -0.51 19.16 0.10
N LEU A 37 -1.20 18.03 0.11
CA LEU A 37 -2.51 17.88 0.78
C LEU A 37 -2.39 17.41 2.23
N GLY A 38 -1.19 17.11 2.71
CA GLY A 38 -0.92 16.59 4.03
C GLY A 38 0.15 15.52 4.00
N PRO A 39 0.44 14.86 5.14
CA PRO A 39 1.42 13.80 5.20
C PRO A 39 1.15 12.72 4.15
N ALA A 40 2.18 12.11 3.61
CA ALA A 40 2.03 11.04 2.65
C ALA A 40 1.39 9.81 3.32
N LEU A 41 0.36 9.24 2.70
CA LEU A 41 -0.29 8.01 3.15
C LEU A 41 -0.15 6.93 2.09
N GLY A 42 0.26 5.74 2.50
CA GLY A 42 0.26 4.56 1.65
C GLY A 42 0.78 3.33 2.36
N GLY A 43 0.30 2.16 1.94
CA GLY A 43 0.66 0.89 2.55
C GLY A 43 2.06 0.41 2.22
N VAL A 44 2.56 -0.55 3.01
CA VAL A 44 3.81 -1.27 2.72
C VAL A 44 3.49 -2.57 2.00
N ARG A 45 4.09 -2.76 0.83
CA ARG A 45 4.03 -4.01 0.05
C ARG A 45 5.22 -4.89 0.41
N SER A 46 4.95 -6.11 0.82
CA SER A 46 5.96 -7.12 1.10
C SER A 46 5.97 -8.13 -0.07
N TRP A 47 6.99 -8.06 -0.92
CA TRP A 47 7.04 -8.81 -2.18
C TRP A 47 8.46 -9.31 -2.47
N GLU A 48 8.58 -10.34 -3.30
CA GLU A 48 9.87 -10.80 -3.82
C GLU A 48 10.24 -9.99 -5.06
N TYR A 49 11.28 -9.16 -4.94
CA TYR A 49 11.81 -8.37 -6.04
C TYR A 49 13.14 -8.97 -6.51
N ASN A 50 13.32 -9.05 -7.82
CA ASN A 50 14.56 -9.60 -8.42
C ASN A 50 15.72 -8.60 -8.36
N SER A 51 15.42 -7.31 -8.21
CA SER A 51 16.44 -6.26 -8.13
C SER A 51 15.95 -5.08 -7.29
N LEU A 52 16.90 -4.29 -6.75
CA LEU A 52 16.60 -3.03 -6.08
C LEU A 52 15.90 -2.03 -7.04
N GLU A 53 16.22 -2.08 -8.32
CA GLU A 53 15.60 -1.19 -9.32
C GLU A 53 14.12 -1.54 -9.54
N ASP A 54 13.75 -2.83 -9.57
CA ASP A 54 12.35 -3.26 -9.65
C ASP A 54 11.57 -2.88 -8.40
N GLN A 55 12.17 -3.07 -7.22
CA GLN A 55 11.58 -2.67 -5.93
C GLN A 55 11.35 -1.17 -5.88
N LYS A 56 12.36 -0.37 -6.25
CA LYS A 56 12.28 1.09 -6.31
C LYS A 56 11.21 1.55 -7.30
N ARG A 57 11.20 1.01 -8.51
CA ARG A 57 10.19 1.33 -9.54
C ARG A 57 8.77 1.08 -9.04
N ASP A 58 8.53 -0.02 -8.35
CA ASP A 58 7.20 -0.34 -7.81
C ASP A 58 6.80 0.65 -6.69
N ALA A 59 7.70 0.95 -5.75
CA ALA A 59 7.45 1.93 -4.69
C ALA A 59 7.18 3.34 -5.26
N LEU A 60 7.94 3.77 -6.26
CA LEU A 60 7.74 5.06 -6.92
C LEU A 60 6.36 5.14 -7.59
N ARG A 61 6.08 4.24 -8.52
CA ARG A 61 4.82 4.16 -9.25
C ARG A 61 3.61 4.14 -8.31
N LEU A 62 3.67 3.36 -7.24
CA LEU A 62 2.57 3.23 -6.30
C LEU A 62 2.42 4.45 -5.39
N SER A 63 3.50 5.14 -5.02
CA SER A 63 3.41 6.38 -4.23
C SER A 63 2.79 7.53 -5.02
N GLU A 64 3.06 7.63 -6.31
CA GLU A 64 2.38 8.56 -7.23
C GLU A 64 0.89 8.24 -7.34
N ALA A 65 0.55 6.96 -7.57
CA ALA A 65 -0.84 6.50 -7.60
C ALA A 65 -1.59 6.81 -6.30
N MET A 66 -0.92 6.72 -5.13
CA MET A 66 -1.53 7.10 -3.84
C MET A 66 -1.80 8.60 -3.75
N THR A 67 -0.96 9.47 -4.30
CA THR A 67 -1.25 10.92 -4.38
C THR A 67 -2.56 11.17 -5.13
N LEU A 68 -2.70 10.57 -6.32
CA LEU A 68 -3.90 10.71 -7.14
C LEU A 68 -5.13 10.11 -6.44
N LYS A 69 -4.99 8.94 -5.85
CA LYS A 69 -6.08 8.26 -5.14
C LYS A 69 -6.57 9.06 -3.93
N ASN A 70 -5.66 9.57 -3.10
CA ASN A 70 -6.01 10.35 -1.91
C ASN A 70 -6.69 11.67 -2.31
N SER A 71 -6.19 12.33 -3.35
CA SER A 71 -6.80 13.54 -3.91
C SER A 71 -8.20 13.26 -4.48
N ALA A 72 -8.37 12.20 -5.25
CA ALA A 72 -9.66 11.81 -5.82
C ALA A 72 -10.71 11.47 -4.74
N CYS A 73 -10.26 10.93 -3.61
CA CYS A 73 -11.13 10.65 -2.46
C CYS A 73 -11.42 11.88 -1.59
N GLY A 74 -10.82 13.03 -1.88
CA GLY A 74 -11.01 14.28 -1.10
C GLY A 74 -10.44 14.20 0.32
N ILE A 75 -9.45 13.36 0.58
CA ILE A 75 -8.81 13.24 1.90
C ILE A 75 -7.52 14.07 1.95
N ASN A 76 -7.27 14.69 3.12
CA ASN A 76 -6.12 15.57 3.34
C ASN A 76 -4.83 14.78 3.60
N PHE A 77 -4.46 13.92 2.66
CA PHE A 77 -3.22 13.17 2.65
C PHE A 77 -2.52 13.30 1.30
N GLY A 78 -1.21 13.39 1.36
CA GLY A 78 -0.35 13.20 0.20
C GLY A 78 -0.20 11.72 -0.17
N GLY A 79 0.69 11.41 -1.09
CA GLY A 79 0.93 10.05 -1.54
C GLY A 79 2.31 9.54 -1.15
N GLY A 80 2.30 8.36 -0.56
CA GLY A 80 3.51 7.61 -0.25
C GLY A 80 3.33 6.12 -0.46
N LYS A 81 4.42 5.40 -0.50
CA LYS A 81 4.44 3.94 -0.57
C LYS A 81 5.73 3.39 0.02
N ALA A 82 5.61 2.21 0.63
CA ALA A 82 6.79 1.43 0.97
C ALA A 82 6.76 0.06 0.29
N SER A 83 7.94 -0.50 0.07
CA SER A 83 8.13 -1.87 -0.38
C SER A 83 9.22 -2.54 0.45
N ILE A 84 8.95 -3.75 0.93
CA ILE A 84 9.93 -4.62 1.59
C ILE A 84 10.24 -5.76 0.63
N ASN A 85 11.51 -5.97 0.35
CA ASN A 85 11.96 -7.11 -0.44
C ASN A 85 12.02 -8.36 0.43
N LEU A 86 11.28 -9.40 0.05
CA LEU A 86 11.24 -10.69 0.73
C LEU A 86 11.98 -11.79 -0.05
N ASN A 87 12.78 -11.44 -1.05
CA ASN A 87 13.51 -12.45 -1.81
C ASN A 87 14.45 -13.25 -0.88
N ASN A 88 14.16 -14.55 -0.72
CA ASN A 88 14.82 -15.45 0.23
C ASN A 88 14.76 -15.03 1.71
N ILE A 89 13.80 -14.18 2.09
CA ILE A 89 13.64 -13.68 3.45
C ILE A 89 12.27 -14.08 4.00
N LYS A 90 12.25 -14.64 5.22
CA LYS A 90 11.01 -14.91 5.94
C LYS A 90 10.54 -13.66 6.68
N LYS A 91 9.24 -13.45 6.73
CA LYS A 91 8.62 -12.43 7.57
C LYS A 91 8.84 -12.75 9.04
N THR A 92 9.37 -11.80 9.80
CA THR A 92 9.54 -11.90 11.25
C THR A 92 9.03 -10.64 11.94
N PRO A 93 8.69 -10.69 13.24
CA PRO A 93 8.35 -9.51 14.01
C PRO A 93 9.44 -8.42 13.95
N GLU A 94 10.70 -8.81 14.04
CA GLU A 94 11.88 -7.92 14.07
C GLU A 94 12.05 -7.20 12.71
N LEU A 95 11.74 -7.86 11.60
CA LEU A 95 11.74 -7.25 10.26
C LEU A 95 10.78 -6.06 10.21
N TYR A 96 9.54 -6.24 10.70
CA TYR A 96 8.52 -5.18 10.69
C TYR A 96 8.75 -4.10 11.76
N GLN A 97 9.36 -4.45 12.88
CA GLN A 97 9.82 -3.45 13.86
C GLN A 97 10.93 -2.57 13.28
N SER A 98 11.89 -3.18 12.58
CA SER A 98 12.98 -2.45 11.91
C SER A 98 12.45 -1.58 10.74
N TYR A 99 11.44 -2.06 10.00
CA TYR A 99 10.72 -1.23 9.04
C TYR A 99 10.04 -0.02 9.70
N ALA A 100 9.42 -0.22 10.87
CA ALA A 100 8.78 0.87 11.60
C ALA A 100 9.77 1.91 12.13
N GLU A 101 11.00 1.51 12.49
CA GLU A 101 12.10 2.44 12.78
C GLU A 101 12.42 3.31 11.56
N ALA A 102 12.42 2.73 10.35
CA ALA A 102 12.62 3.50 9.12
C ALA A 102 11.47 4.49 8.86
N VAL A 103 10.23 4.14 9.20
CA VAL A 103 9.08 5.06 9.14
C VAL A 103 9.24 6.23 10.10
N GLU A 104 9.74 5.99 11.34
CA GLU A 104 10.00 7.06 12.33
C GLU A 104 11.03 8.09 11.84
N VAL A 105 12.04 7.67 11.06
CA VAL A 105 13.03 8.59 10.45
C VAL A 105 12.36 9.64 9.54
N LEU A 106 11.18 9.34 9.01
CA LEU A 106 10.41 10.29 8.18
C LEU A 106 9.60 11.30 9.01
N ASN A 107 9.64 11.19 10.35
CA ASN A 107 9.13 12.15 11.32
C ASN A 107 7.70 12.64 11.02
N GLY A 108 6.77 11.71 10.80
CA GLY A 108 5.37 12.01 10.55
C GLY A 108 5.05 12.50 9.14
N ARG A 109 6.03 12.60 8.25
CA ARG A 109 5.79 12.92 6.83
C ARG A 109 5.21 11.76 6.04
N TYR A 110 5.27 10.54 6.58
CA TYR A 110 4.72 9.35 5.97
C TYR A 110 3.97 8.50 7.01
N PHE A 111 2.75 8.10 6.65
CA PHE A 111 1.94 7.15 7.40
C PHE A 111 1.82 5.86 6.61
N THR A 112 2.16 4.74 7.27
CA THR A 112 2.09 3.41 6.67
C THR A 112 0.80 2.69 7.00
N ALA A 113 0.42 1.73 6.16
CA ALA A 113 -0.72 0.83 6.34
C ALA A 113 -0.41 -0.53 5.69
N GLY A 114 -1.36 -1.45 5.73
CA GLY A 114 -1.25 -2.73 5.01
C GLY A 114 -1.38 -2.58 3.49
N ASP A 115 -0.72 -3.46 2.76
CA ASP A 115 -0.86 -3.67 1.32
C ASP A 115 -0.65 -5.17 1.01
N VAL A 116 -0.31 -5.52 -0.22
CA VAL A 116 -0.08 -6.91 -0.63
C VAL A 116 0.94 -7.59 0.29
N ASN A 117 0.57 -8.76 0.78
CA ASN A 117 1.36 -9.59 1.67
C ASN A 117 1.84 -8.91 2.97
N THR A 118 1.18 -7.83 3.39
CA THR A 118 1.37 -7.20 4.70
C THR A 118 0.04 -7.20 5.45
N PHE A 119 -0.04 -7.98 6.51
CA PHE A 119 -1.27 -8.27 7.23
C PHE A 119 -1.36 -7.52 8.56
N LYS A 120 -2.48 -7.71 9.26
CA LYS A 120 -2.73 -7.08 10.56
C LYS A 120 -1.64 -7.39 11.59
N GLU A 121 -1.17 -8.63 11.62
CA GLU A 121 -0.14 -9.11 12.53
C GLU A 121 1.19 -8.37 12.33
N ASP A 122 1.54 -8.09 11.07
CA ASP A 122 2.73 -7.33 10.69
C ASP A 122 2.61 -5.86 11.14
N LEU A 123 1.43 -5.24 10.92
CA LEU A 123 1.15 -3.87 11.35
C LEU A 123 1.14 -3.72 12.88
N ILE A 124 0.70 -4.75 13.61
CA ILE A 124 0.83 -4.78 15.08
C ILE A 124 2.30 -4.71 15.50
N GLN A 125 3.21 -5.39 14.78
CA GLN A 125 4.64 -5.25 15.11
C GLN A 125 5.16 -3.85 14.80
N CYS A 126 4.75 -3.26 13.67
CA CYS A 126 5.09 -1.87 13.35
C CYS A 126 4.60 -0.89 14.42
N SER A 127 3.38 -1.06 14.92
CA SER A 127 2.78 -0.13 15.90
C SER A 127 3.41 -0.17 17.31
N LYS A 128 4.21 -1.19 17.60
CA LYS A 128 5.01 -1.23 18.84
C LYS A 128 6.16 -0.24 18.80
N VAL A 129 6.59 0.18 17.62
CA VAL A 129 7.76 1.04 17.39
C VAL A 129 7.34 2.41 16.86
N SER A 130 6.36 2.49 15.96
CA SER A 130 5.94 3.72 15.31
C SER A 130 4.46 4.02 15.55
N LYS A 131 4.16 5.28 15.86
CA LYS A 131 2.78 5.80 15.90
C LYS A 131 2.19 6.13 14.53
N TYR A 132 3.01 6.12 13.48
CA TYR A 132 2.62 6.46 12.12
C TYR A 132 2.10 5.23 11.34
N VAL A 133 1.36 4.35 12.02
CA VAL A 133 0.80 3.12 11.45
C VAL A 133 -0.73 3.19 11.47
N TYR A 134 -1.33 3.07 10.29
CA TYR A 134 -2.79 3.09 10.14
C TYR A 134 -3.34 1.73 9.69
N GLY A 135 -4.64 1.54 9.87
CA GLY A 135 -5.37 0.42 9.29
C GLY A 135 -5.25 -0.92 10.02
N ILE A 136 -4.70 -0.97 11.24
CA ILE A 136 -4.53 -2.22 12.01
C ILE A 136 -5.85 -2.95 12.24
N ASN A 137 -6.92 -2.20 12.53
CA ASN A 137 -8.26 -2.74 12.83
C ASN A 137 -9.28 -2.44 11.73
N VAL A 138 -8.84 -2.07 10.52
CA VAL A 138 -9.73 -1.74 9.41
C VAL A 138 -9.81 -2.91 8.44
N GLU A 139 -11.02 -3.39 8.24
CA GLU A 139 -11.36 -4.36 7.19
C GLU A 139 -11.63 -3.61 5.88
N THR A 140 -10.77 -3.76 4.89
CA THR A 140 -10.82 -2.99 3.64
C THR A 140 -11.50 -3.72 2.49
N SER A 141 -11.60 -5.06 2.54
CA SER A 141 -12.09 -5.84 1.41
C SER A 141 -13.61 -5.69 1.19
N GLY A 142 -14.39 -5.40 2.25
CA GLY A 142 -15.82 -5.12 2.13
C GLY A 142 -16.10 -3.80 1.38
N PRO A 143 -15.57 -2.66 1.86
CA PRO A 143 -15.66 -1.40 1.11
C PRO A 143 -15.12 -1.50 -0.32
N THR A 144 -13.99 -2.19 -0.53
CA THR A 144 -13.39 -2.36 -1.86
C THR A 144 -14.32 -3.14 -2.82
N SER A 145 -14.92 -4.25 -2.35
CA SER A 145 -15.85 -5.02 -3.19
C SER A 145 -17.14 -4.25 -3.51
N ARG A 146 -17.67 -3.45 -2.56
CA ARG A 146 -18.80 -2.56 -2.85
C ARG A 146 -18.45 -1.46 -3.84
N GLY A 147 -17.30 -0.81 -3.67
CA GLY A 147 -16.81 0.17 -4.62
C GLY A 147 -16.70 -0.39 -6.04
N LEU A 148 -16.15 -1.60 -6.17
CA LEU A 148 -16.06 -2.29 -7.45
C LEU A 148 -17.44 -2.62 -8.04
N PHE A 149 -18.39 -3.08 -7.22
CA PHE A 149 -19.76 -3.34 -7.64
C PHE A 149 -20.43 -2.07 -8.21
N PHE A 150 -20.32 -0.94 -7.52
CA PHE A 150 -20.87 0.33 -8.01
C PHE A 150 -20.15 0.85 -9.25
N ALA A 151 -18.84 0.66 -9.36
CA ALA A 151 -18.09 0.99 -10.57
C ALA A 151 -18.57 0.17 -11.78
N MET A 152 -18.85 -1.12 -11.58
CA MET A 152 -19.43 -1.97 -12.63
C MET A 152 -20.82 -1.48 -13.07
N LYS A 153 -21.70 -1.11 -12.13
CA LYS A 153 -23.01 -0.52 -12.46
C LYS A 153 -22.85 0.78 -13.24
N ALA A 154 -21.99 1.68 -12.80
CA ALA A 154 -21.73 2.95 -13.49
C ALA A 154 -21.19 2.71 -14.91
N THR A 155 -20.29 1.74 -15.08
CA THR A 155 -19.77 1.36 -16.41
C THR A 155 -20.88 0.81 -17.31
N ASN A 156 -21.73 -0.08 -16.77
CA ASN A 156 -22.86 -0.64 -17.53
C ASN A 156 -23.85 0.46 -17.96
N ASN A 157 -24.15 1.38 -17.03
CA ASN A 157 -25.00 2.54 -17.34
C ASN A 157 -24.38 3.45 -18.42
N PHE A 158 -23.07 3.72 -18.33
CA PHE A 158 -22.38 4.56 -19.30
C PHE A 158 -22.38 3.95 -20.71
N ILE A 159 -22.20 2.62 -20.82
CA ILE A 159 -22.09 1.95 -22.13
C ILE A 159 -23.47 1.61 -22.71
N TYR A 160 -24.40 1.15 -21.88
CA TYR A 160 -25.67 0.56 -22.33
C TYR A 160 -26.91 1.33 -21.85
N SER A 161 -26.74 2.39 -21.07
CA SER A 161 -27.85 3.14 -20.43
C SER A 161 -28.73 2.28 -19.52
N ILE A 162 -28.14 1.25 -18.88
CA ILE A 162 -28.80 0.31 -17.97
C ILE A 162 -28.16 0.41 -16.58
N ASP A 163 -28.92 0.83 -15.58
CA ASP A 163 -28.44 1.06 -14.21
C ASP A 163 -28.53 -0.19 -13.30
N ASP A 164 -28.47 -1.38 -13.87
CA ASP A 164 -28.36 -2.62 -13.11
C ASP A 164 -27.37 -3.59 -13.78
N LEU A 165 -27.14 -4.73 -13.16
CA LEU A 165 -26.27 -5.79 -13.68
C LEU A 165 -27.05 -7.07 -14.01
N LYS A 166 -28.39 -6.99 -14.09
CA LYS A 166 -29.20 -8.12 -14.53
C LYS A 166 -28.82 -8.52 -15.94
N ASN A 167 -28.70 -9.81 -16.16
CA ASN A 167 -28.28 -10.37 -17.44
C ASN A 167 -26.87 -10.00 -17.93
N VAL A 168 -26.04 -9.41 -17.07
CA VAL A 168 -24.62 -9.18 -17.36
C VAL A 168 -23.80 -10.40 -16.94
N HIS A 169 -23.03 -10.96 -17.87
CA HIS A 169 -22.10 -12.03 -17.54
C HIS A 169 -20.79 -11.44 -17.00
N VAL A 170 -20.42 -11.82 -15.78
CA VAL A 170 -19.23 -11.32 -15.10
C VAL A 170 -18.25 -12.46 -14.86
N ALA A 171 -17.01 -12.30 -15.34
CA ALA A 171 -15.90 -13.18 -15.02
C ALA A 171 -15.05 -12.58 -13.90
N ILE A 172 -14.80 -13.33 -12.83
CA ILE A 172 -13.97 -12.90 -11.70
C ILE A 172 -12.69 -13.73 -11.69
N SER A 173 -11.55 -13.07 -11.93
CA SER A 173 -10.24 -13.69 -11.79
C SER A 173 -9.77 -13.57 -10.33
N GLY A 174 -9.88 -14.67 -9.58
CA GLY A 174 -9.53 -14.76 -8.17
C GLY A 174 -10.69 -14.46 -7.20
N VAL A 175 -11.05 -15.45 -6.40
CA VAL A 175 -12.13 -15.39 -5.39
C VAL A 175 -11.59 -15.25 -3.96
N GLY A 176 -10.56 -14.42 -3.78
CA GLY A 176 -10.02 -14.07 -2.47
C GLY A 176 -10.93 -13.12 -1.68
N LYS A 177 -10.35 -12.36 -0.72
CA LYS A 177 -11.11 -11.47 0.19
C LYS A 177 -12.01 -10.45 -0.54
N VAL A 178 -11.56 -9.89 -1.65
CA VAL A 178 -12.33 -8.92 -2.45
C VAL A 178 -13.24 -9.64 -3.45
N GLY A 179 -12.67 -10.49 -4.30
CA GLY A 179 -13.43 -11.19 -5.35
C GLY A 179 -14.55 -12.08 -4.81
N GLY A 180 -14.31 -12.78 -3.68
CA GLY A 180 -15.34 -13.58 -3.03
C GLY A 180 -16.50 -12.75 -2.44
N LYS A 181 -16.21 -11.54 -1.93
CA LYS A 181 -17.27 -10.61 -1.49
C LYS A 181 -17.99 -9.97 -2.67
N LEU A 182 -17.26 -9.67 -3.75
CA LEU A 182 -17.88 -9.17 -4.98
C LEU A 182 -18.84 -10.20 -5.58
N ALA A 183 -18.43 -11.47 -5.66
CA ALA A 183 -19.29 -12.54 -6.16
C ALA A 183 -20.63 -12.62 -5.39
N LYS A 184 -20.59 -12.43 -4.05
CA LYS A 184 -21.80 -12.39 -3.22
C LYS A 184 -22.67 -11.15 -3.44
N LEU A 185 -22.14 -10.07 -3.99
CA LEU A 185 -22.92 -8.86 -4.32
C LEU A 185 -23.56 -8.96 -5.71
N LEU A 186 -23.07 -9.87 -6.55
CA LEU A 186 -23.55 -10.07 -7.94
C LEU A 186 -24.64 -11.13 -8.04
N VAL A 187 -24.84 -11.93 -7.00
CA VAL A 187 -25.88 -12.96 -6.88
C VAL A 187 -27.05 -12.43 -6.07
#